data_7f7579bb20f528498ebdd0e8a4c1477a
#
_entry.id   7f7579bb20f528498ebdd0e8a4c1477a
#
_cell.length_a   1.000
_cell.length_b   1.000
_cell.length_c   1.000
_cell.angle_alpha   90.00
_cell.angle_beta   90.00
_cell.angle_gamma   90.00
#
_symmetry.space_group_name_H-M   'P 1'
#
loop_
_entity.id
_entity.type
_entity.pdbx_description
1 polymer ?
#
loop_
_entity_poly.entity_id
_entity_poly.type
_entity_poly.pdbx_seq_one_letter_code
_entity_poly.pdbx_strand_id
1 'polypeptide(L)'
;MKISLANRLEVGLFRHKFLVLMLFVFASTFLLFQATQIKLGASFTKNIPLNHDYMKTYLKHRENFGGANNILISVCNNDGDIFTANFFESLKGVHDKLFFIPGINRIQVKSLYSPSTRFVEVVEDGFAGGPVIPADFQPDERGLAIVKGNIEKAGIVGSIVADDYSCAMVKASLMDFNPKTGEKLDTLNMAAQLEQEVRQPFEKDNISIHIIGFSKMVGDVAEGAKGVVVFFAIAIAITAVMVFFFCHSISLTLLPIACSLVAVVWQMGMLSTLGFGLDPMSILVPFLVFAIGVSHHLLWLHSH
;
A
#
# COMPACT_ATOMS: atom_id res chain seq x y z
N MET A 1 -59.85 -4.21 -18.07
CA MET A 1 -58.46 -4.75 -18.20
C MET A 1 -57.52 -3.76 -17.55
N LYS A 2 -57.01 -4.06 -16.33
CA LYS A 2 -56.07 -3.18 -15.62
C LYS A 2 -54.74 -3.23 -16.38
N ILE A 3 -54.35 -2.15 -17.06
CA ILE A 3 -53.03 -2.01 -17.68
C ILE A 3 -52.04 -2.15 -16.53
N SER A 4 -51.19 -3.18 -16.60
CA SER A 4 -50.10 -3.42 -15.64
C SER A 4 -49.23 -2.17 -15.52
N LEU A 5 -48.74 -1.87 -14.29
CA LEU A 5 -47.84 -0.75 -14.05
C LEU A 5 -46.63 -0.80 -14.99
N ALA A 6 -46.18 -2.00 -15.32
CA ALA A 6 -45.09 -2.25 -16.27
C ALA A 6 -45.41 -1.69 -17.69
N ASN A 7 -46.59 -1.94 -18.22
CA ASN A 7 -47.00 -1.43 -19.55
C ASN A 7 -47.08 0.10 -19.58
N ARG A 8 -47.48 0.75 -18.48
CA ARG A 8 -47.49 2.23 -18.38
C ARG A 8 -46.09 2.81 -18.37
N LEU A 9 -45.14 2.18 -17.66
CA LEU A 9 -43.76 2.57 -17.65
C LEU A 9 -43.09 2.38 -19.02
N GLU A 10 -43.35 1.26 -19.65
CA GLU A 10 -42.85 0.96 -20.98
C GLU A 10 -43.30 2.01 -22.02
N VAL A 11 -44.59 2.27 -22.11
CA VAL A 11 -45.15 3.29 -23.02
C VAL A 11 -44.60 4.69 -22.71
N GLY A 12 -44.40 5.04 -21.41
CA GLY A 12 -43.81 6.30 -20.99
C GLY A 12 -42.36 6.44 -21.42
N LEU A 13 -41.54 5.39 -21.22
CA LEU A 13 -40.13 5.35 -21.65
C LEU A 13 -39.98 5.49 -23.15
N PHE A 14 -40.74 4.75 -23.96
CA PHE A 14 -40.67 4.83 -25.42
C PHE A 14 -41.21 6.16 -25.96
N ARG A 15 -42.21 6.76 -25.29
CA ARG A 15 -42.73 8.08 -25.71
C ARG A 15 -41.70 9.19 -25.52
N HIS A 16 -40.83 9.09 -24.49
CA HIS A 16 -39.81 10.08 -24.19
C HIS A 16 -38.39 9.56 -24.40
N LYS A 17 -38.18 8.68 -25.37
CA LYS A 17 -36.92 8.01 -25.65
C LYS A 17 -35.68 8.94 -25.74
N PHE A 18 -35.85 10.12 -26.36
CA PHE A 18 -34.74 11.10 -26.45
C PHE A 18 -34.38 11.69 -25.11
N LEU A 19 -35.36 11.96 -24.23
CA LEU A 19 -35.14 12.47 -22.88
C LEU A 19 -34.45 11.42 -22.04
N VAL A 20 -34.90 10.17 -22.12
CA VAL A 20 -34.28 9.03 -21.41
C VAL A 20 -32.83 8.83 -21.88
N LEU A 21 -32.59 8.90 -23.20
CA LEU A 21 -31.23 8.78 -23.75
C LEU A 21 -30.34 9.93 -23.29
N MET A 22 -30.82 11.19 -23.34
CA MET A 22 -30.07 12.34 -22.85
C MET A 22 -29.72 12.20 -21.34
N LEU A 23 -30.68 11.76 -20.52
CA LEU A 23 -30.46 11.52 -19.09
C LEU A 23 -29.38 10.45 -18.87
N PHE A 24 -29.46 9.35 -19.65
CA PHE A 24 -28.47 8.27 -19.56
C PHE A 24 -27.08 8.74 -19.95
N VAL A 25 -26.95 9.48 -21.06
CA VAL A 25 -25.66 10.04 -21.51
C VAL A 25 -25.12 11.03 -20.48
N PHE A 26 -25.98 11.90 -19.94
CA PHE A 26 -25.58 12.85 -18.90
C PHE A 26 -25.09 12.12 -17.63
N ALA A 27 -25.85 11.13 -17.15
CA ALA A 27 -25.46 10.33 -15.98
C ALA A 27 -24.16 9.56 -16.24
N SER A 28 -23.97 8.98 -17.42
CA SER A 28 -22.75 8.26 -17.80
C SER A 28 -21.54 9.18 -17.85
N THR A 29 -21.70 10.38 -18.42
CA THR A 29 -20.62 11.38 -18.49
C THR A 29 -20.25 11.89 -17.08
N PHE A 30 -21.26 12.17 -16.23
CA PHE A 30 -21.04 12.57 -14.85
C PHE A 30 -20.31 11.48 -14.05
N LEU A 31 -20.77 10.22 -14.15
CA LEU A 31 -20.15 9.10 -13.45
C LEU A 31 -18.75 8.77 -13.99
N LEU A 32 -18.52 8.95 -15.29
CA LEU A 32 -17.18 8.84 -15.87
C LEU A 32 -16.22 9.87 -15.27
N PHE A 33 -16.66 11.13 -15.16
CA PHE A 33 -15.86 12.17 -14.49
C PHE A 33 -15.57 11.82 -13.03
N GLN A 34 -16.56 11.33 -12.30
CA GLN A 34 -16.36 10.89 -10.91
C GLN A 34 -15.46 9.66 -10.79
N ALA A 35 -15.52 8.74 -11.74
CA ALA A 35 -14.64 7.57 -11.78
C ALA A 35 -13.15 7.95 -11.93
N THR A 36 -12.83 9.04 -12.65
CA THR A 36 -11.44 9.53 -12.74
C THR A 36 -10.90 10.13 -11.45
N GLN A 37 -11.79 10.47 -10.51
CA GLN A 37 -11.41 11.04 -9.22
C GLN A 37 -11.33 9.99 -8.09
N ILE A 38 -11.51 8.71 -8.43
CA ILE A 38 -11.48 7.65 -7.44
C ILE A 38 -10.09 7.57 -6.80
N LYS A 39 -10.05 7.60 -5.48
CA LYS A 39 -8.80 7.54 -4.73
C LYS A 39 -8.50 6.08 -4.38
N LEU A 40 -7.26 5.66 -4.65
CA LEU A 40 -6.73 4.42 -4.08
C LEU A 40 -6.54 4.66 -2.59
N GLY A 41 -7.37 4.05 -1.78
CA GLY A 41 -7.39 4.26 -0.34
C GLY A 41 -7.18 2.96 0.39
N ALA A 42 -5.91 2.55 0.58
CA ALA A 42 -5.60 1.56 1.57
C ALA A 42 -5.46 2.26 2.94
N SER A 43 -6.56 2.41 3.66
CA SER A 43 -6.53 2.88 5.04
C SER A 43 -6.77 1.69 5.95
N PHE A 44 -5.81 1.38 6.81
CA PHE A 44 -5.94 0.35 7.84
C PHE A 44 -7.24 0.53 8.67
N THR A 45 -7.60 1.78 8.97
CA THR A 45 -8.77 2.11 9.76
C THR A 45 -10.11 1.85 9.04
N LYS A 46 -10.14 1.76 7.70
CA LYS A 46 -11.38 1.49 6.96
C LYS A 46 -11.83 0.03 7.06
N ASN A 47 -10.89 -0.89 7.23
CA ASN A 47 -11.15 -2.33 7.31
C ASN A 47 -11.38 -2.83 8.75
N ILE A 48 -11.26 -1.93 9.74
CA ILE A 48 -11.45 -2.25 11.16
C ILE A 48 -12.73 -1.56 11.65
N PRO A 49 -13.58 -2.27 12.40
CA PRO A 49 -14.80 -1.68 12.95
C PRO A 49 -14.45 -0.61 14.00
N LEU A 50 -14.46 0.66 13.61
CA LEU A 50 -14.07 1.79 14.48
C LEU A 50 -14.96 1.92 15.72
N ASN A 51 -16.19 1.38 15.68
CA ASN A 51 -17.13 1.39 16.79
C ASN A 51 -16.89 0.31 17.85
N HIS A 52 -15.96 -0.62 17.58
CA HIS A 52 -15.59 -1.65 18.55
C HIS A 52 -14.83 -1.00 19.73
N ASP A 53 -15.09 -1.45 20.96
CA ASP A 53 -14.54 -0.82 22.18
C ASP A 53 -13.01 -0.85 22.23
N TYR A 54 -12.38 -1.90 21.71
CA TYR A 54 -10.95 -1.96 21.51
C TYR A 54 -10.44 -0.81 20.63
N MET A 55 -11.11 -0.54 19.50
CA MET A 55 -10.71 0.53 18.60
C MET A 55 -10.95 1.92 19.18
N LYS A 56 -12.04 2.11 19.94
CA LYS A 56 -12.25 3.37 20.68
C LYS A 56 -11.14 3.63 21.67
N THR A 57 -10.72 2.61 22.42
CA THR A 57 -9.62 2.69 23.38
C THR A 57 -8.29 3.01 22.66
N TYR A 58 -7.99 2.28 21.56
CA TYR A 58 -6.81 2.55 20.75
C TYR A 58 -6.79 3.99 20.22
N LEU A 59 -7.88 4.46 19.59
CA LEU A 59 -7.98 5.81 19.04
C LEU A 59 -7.83 6.91 20.12
N LYS A 60 -8.33 6.66 21.33
CA LYS A 60 -8.21 7.57 22.47
C LYS A 60 -6.76 7.73 22.94
N HIS A 61 -5.98 6.67 22.91
CA HIS A 61 -4.64 6.64 23.51
C HIS A 61 -3.49 6.70 22.50
N ARG A 62 -3.75 6.53 21.18
CA ARG A 62 -2.70 6.49 20.16
C ARG A 62 -1.84 7.75 20.11
N GLU A 63 -2.41 8.91 20.42
CA GLU A 63 -1.68 10.17 20.41
C GLU A 63 -0.64 10.24 21.55
N ASN A 64 -0.94 9.61 22.67
CA ASN A 64 -0.08 9.61 23.85
C ASN A 64 0.99 8.51 23.83
N PHE A 65 0.70 7.36 23.22
CA PHE A 65 1.57 6.17 23.24
C PHE A 65 2.14 5.79 21.86
N GLY A 66 1.88 6.59 20.84
CA GLY A 66 2.21 6.28 19.45
C GLY A 66 1.19 5.37 18.78
N GLY A 67 1.06 5.52 17.47
CA GLY A 67 0.17 4.71 16.63
C GLY A 67 0.79 3.39 16.22
N ALA A 68 0.01 2.52 15.58
CA ALA A 68 0.47 1.28 14.96
C ALA A 68 1.24 1.50 13.64
N ASN A 69 1.44 2.76 13.23
CA ASN A 69 2.08 3.10 11.97
C ASN A 69 3.61 3.08 12.09
N ASN A 70 4.14 1.85 12.21
CA ASN A 70 5.58 1.63 12.31
C ASN A 70 6.14 1.17 10.96
N ILE A 71 7.40 1.53 10.71
CA ILE A 71 8.21 1.02 9.62
C ILE A 71 9.36 0.24 10.22
N LEU A 72 9.60 -0.95 9.69
CA LEU A 72 10.73 -1.80 9.99
C LEU A 72 11.55 -1.94 8.71
N ILE A 73 12.82 -1.58 8.78
CA ILE A 73 13.75 -1.70 7.65
C ILE A 73 14.83 -2.67 8.05
N SER A 74 14.83 -3.84 7.41
CA SER A 74 15.87 -4.84 7.59
C SER A 74 16.93 -4.62 6.54
N VAL A 75 18.15 -4.39 6.98
CA VAL A 75 19.36 -4.35 6.15
C VAL A 75 20.04 -5.69 6.32
N CYS A 76 20.22 -6.45 5.25
CA CYS A 76 20.76 -7.81 5.28
C CYS A 76 22.02 -7.93 4.42
N ASN A 77 22.99 -8.69 4.91
CA ASN A 77 24.14 -9.11 4.12
C ASN A 77 23.84 -10.49 3.53
N ASN A 78 23.84 -10.60 2.20
CA ASN A 78 23.49 -11.84 1.50
C ASN A 78 24.66 -12.85 1.47
N ASP A 79 25.89 -12.39 1.77
CA ASP A 79 27.10 -13.19 1.65
C ASP A 79 27.67 -13.65 3.01
N GLY A 80 26.91 -13.46 4.11
CA GLY A 80 27.38 -13.88 5.42
C GLY A 80 26.83 -13.03 6.57
N ASP A 81 27.64 -12.73 7.60
CA ASP A 81 27.23 -11.94 8.73
C ASP A 81 27.31 -10.42 8.47
N ILE A 82 26.75 -9.64 9.42
CA ILE A 82 26.69 -8.16 9.33
C ILE A 82 28.05 -7.49 9.62
N PHE A 83 29.08 -8.21 10.06
CA PHE A 83 30.33 -7.61 10.50
C PHE A 83 31.27 -7.29 9.33
N THR A 84 30.78 -6.46 8.42
CA THR A 84 31.53 -5.96 7.27
C THR A 84 31.43 -4.44 7.15
N ALA A 85 32.47 -3.79 6.61
CA ALA A 85 32.48 -2.34 6.45
C ALA A 85 31.31 -1.84 5.56
N ASN A 86 31.06 -2.53 4.45
CA ASN A 86 29.98 -2.20 3.52
C ASN A 86 28.60 -2.26 4.19
N PHE A 87 28.39 -3.26 5.06
CA PHE A 87 27.12 -3.39 5.79
C PHE A 87 26.90 -2.20 6.75
N PHE A 88 27.90 -1.86 7.58
CA PHE A 88 27.78 -0.75 8.52
C PHE A 88 27.66 0.60 7.81
N GLU A 89 28.28 0.79 6.65
CA GLU A 89 28.09 1.97 5.80
C GLU A 89 26.62 2.08 5.35
N SER A 90 26.05 0.99 4.78
CA SER A 90 24.67 0.95 4.33
C SER A 90 23.69 1.15 5.50
N LEU A 91 23.89 0.46 6.63
CA LEU A 91 23.06 0.59 7.82
C LEU A 91 23.06 2.02 8.38
N LYS A 92 24.26 2.66 8.40
CA LYS A 92 24.40 4.06 8.82
C LYS A 92 23.66 4.99 7.87
N GLY A 93 23.81 4.79 6.57
CA GLY A 93 23.14 5.58 5.55
C GLY A 93 21.61 5.49 5.66
N VAL A 94 21.07 4.29 5.85
CA VAL A 94 19.64 4.07 6.10
C VAL A 94 19.19 4.77 7.37
N HIS A 95 19.94 4.62 8.47
CA HIS A 95 19.62 5.26 9.74
C HIS A 95 19.59 6.79 9.61
N ASP A 96 20.66 7.38 9.10
CA ASP A 96 20.81 8.83 8.94
C ASP A 96 19.72 9.41 8.00
N LYS A 97 19.42 8.70 6.89
CA LYS A 97 18.42 9.15 5.92
C LYS A 97 17.01 9.21 6.53
N LEU A 98 16.64 8.26 7.36
CA LEU A 98 15.34 8.24 8.02
C LEU A 98 15.11 9.46 8.92
N PHE A 99 16.14 10.01 9.53
CA PHE A 99 16.02 11.23 10.33
C PHE A 99 15.57 12.46 9.53
N PHE A 100 15.82 12.48 8.21
CA PHE A 100 15.51 13.64 7.36
C PHE A 100 14.20 13.50 6.60
N ILE A 101 13.61 12.30 6.54
CA ILE A 101 12.32 12.08 5.87
C ILE A 101 11.20 12.74 6.68
N PRO A 102 10.43 13.69 6.08
CA PRO A 102 9.32 14.33 6.75
C PRO A 102 8.23 13.32 7.12
N GLY A 103 7.70 13.40 8.35
CA GLY A 103 6.68 12.46 8.83
C GLY A 103 7.25 11.28 9.62
N ILE A 104 8.56 11.11 9.68
CA ILE A 104 9.18 10.14 10.61
C ILE A 104 9.37 10.80 11.98
N ASN A 105 8.96 10.07 13.03
CA ASN A 105 9.23 10.46 14.41
C ASN A 105 10.69 10.13 14.75
N ARG A 106 11.55 11.15 14.69
CA ARG A 106 13.00 11.03 14.91
C ARG A 106 13.37 10.43 16.25
N ILE A 107 12.62 10.76 17.29
CA ILE A 107 12.89 10.28 18.67
C ILE A 107 12.67 8.76 18.78
N GLN A 108 11.82 8.22 17.94
CA GLN A 108 11.46 6.80 17.91
C GLN A 108 12.24 5.98 16.87
N VAL A 109 13.21 6.60 16.18
CA VAL A 109 14.12 5.83 15.32
C VAL A 109 15.08 5.01 16.19
N LYS A 110 15.02 3.70 16.03
CA LYS A 110 15.84 2.74 16.78
C LYS A 110 16.61 1.81 15.85
N SER A 111 17.92 1.79 15.98
CA SER A 111 18.84 0.91 15.27
C SER A 111 20.10 0.68 16.09
N LEU A 112 21.09 -0.01 15.57
CA LEU A 112 22.43 -0.10 16.20
C LEU A 112 23.09 1.26 16.39
N TYR A 113 22.83 2.24 15.50
CA TYR A 113 23.37 3.61 15.58
C TYR A 113 22.60 4.53 16.51
N SER A 114 21.45 4.10 17.05
CA SER A 114 20.68 4.95 17.97
C SER A 114 21.38 5.09 19.31
N PRO A 115 21.53 6.31 19.87
CA PRO A 115 22.14 6.53 21.18
C PRO A 115 21.42 5.79 22.32
N SER A 116 20.14 5.46 22.12
CA SER A 116 19.33 4.69 23.07
C SER A 116 19.59 3.18 23.01
N THR A 117 20.29 2.69 21.99
CA THR A 117 20.69 1.28 21.88
C THR A 117 22.02 1.10 22.60
N ARG A 118 21.94 0.63 23.85
CA ARG A 118 23.06 0.57 24.78
C ARG A 118 23.19 -0.81 25.38
N PHE A 119 24.40 -1.18 25.76
CA PHE A 119 24.64 -2.32 26.62
C PHE A 119 24.90 -1.84 28.06
N VAL A 120 24.61 -2.71 29.01
CA VAL A 120 24.96 -2.55 30.43
C VAL A 120 25.51 -3.89 30.90
N GLU A 121 26.65 -3.85 31.56
CA GLU A 121 27.26 -5.03 32.17
C GLU A 121 27.59 -4.78 33.65
N VAL A 122 27.57 -5.84 34.42
CA VAL A 122 27.96 -5.79 35.83
C VAL A 122 29.48 -5.97 35.92
N VAL A 123 30.14 -5.05 36.61
CA VAL A 123 31.57 -5.09 36.87
C VAL A 123 31.82 -5.09 38.38
N GLU A 124 33.04 -5.37 38.83
CA GLU A 124 33.37 -5.47 40.28
C GLU A 124 32.94 -4.24 41.07
N ASP A 125 33.05 -3.05 40.49
CA ASP A 125 32.75 -1.77 41.16
C ASP A 125 31.37 -1.20 40.83
N GLY A 126 30.45 -1.98 40.20
CA GLY A 126 29.09 -1.54 39.87
C GLY A 126 28.64 -1.89 38.45
N PHE A 127 28.16 -0.90 37.70
CA PHE A 127 27.67 -1.08 36.34
C PHE A 127 28.54 -0.30 35.35
N ALA A 128 28.99 -0.97 34.33
CA ALA A 128 29.57 -0.35 33.13
C ALA A 128 28.58 -0.43 31.95
N GLY A 129 28.64 0.53 31.04
CA GLY A 129 27.81 0.50 29.90
C GLY A 129 28.09 1.62 28.87
N GLY A 130 27.60 1.45 27.68
CA GLY A 130 27.82 2.42 26.60
C GLY A 130 26.89 2.18 25.42
N PRO A 131 26.96 3.02 24.37
CA PRO A 131 26.27 2.74 23.12
C PRO A 131 26.84 1.47 22.50
N VAL A 132 26.00 0.71 21.77
CA VAL A 132 26.45 -0.50 21.09
C VAL A 132 27.51 -0.18 20.04
N ILE A 133 27.30 0.91 19.28
CA ILE A 133 28.33 1.44 18.37
C ILE A 133 29.00 2.63 19.08
N PRO A 134 30.30 2.53 19.43
CA PRO A 134 31.04 3.64 20.02
C PRO A 134 31.12 4.85 19.10
N ALA A 135 31.32 6.04 19.68
CA ALA A 135 31.42 7.29 18.89
C ALA A 135 32.64 7.34 17.96
N ASP A 136 33.70 6.64 18.35
CA ASP A 136 34.97 6.50 17.61
C ASP A 136 35.04 5.25 16.74
N PHE A 137 33.88 4.60 16.50
CA PHE A 137 33.79 3.38 15.72
C PHE A 137 34.38 3.56 14.31
N GLN A 138 35.31 2.69 13.98
CA GLN A 138 35.84 2.48 12.63
C GLN A 138 35.46 1.06 12.18
N PRO A 139 35.02 0.85 10.94
CA PRO A 139 34.62 -0.46 10.43
C PRO A 139 35.83 -1.32 10.04
N ASP A 140 36.84 -1.37 10.91
CA ASP A 140 38.00 -2.26 10.84
C ASP A 140 37.75 -3.54 11.68
N GLU A 141 38.65 -4.50 11.59
CA GLU A 141 38.54 -5.79 12.29
C GLU A 141 38.35 -5.60 13.79
N ARG A 142 39.06 -4.64 14.39
CA ARG A 142 38.98 -4.35 15.83
C ARG A 142 37.64 -3.70 16.20
N GLY A 143 37.22 -2.70 15.44
CA GLY A 143 35.92 -2.02 15.68
C GLY A 143 34.74 -2.95 15.53
N LEU A 144 34.76 -3.80 14.50
CA LEU A 144 33.72 -4.81 14.27
C LEU A 144 33.66 -5.84 15.42
N ALA A 145 34.81 -6.30 15.94
CA ALA A 145 34.86 -7.20 17.09
C ALA A 145 34.29 -6.54 18.37
N ILE A 146 34.57 -5.27 18.61
CA ILE A 146 34.02 -4.50 19.73
C ILE A 146 32.50 -4.40 19.61
N VAL A 147 31.99 -4.04 18.43
CA VAL A 147 30.54 -3.92 18.19
C VAL A 147 29.85 -5.26 18.36
N LYS A 148 30.44 -6.37 17.90
CA LYS A 148 29.93 -7.73 18.10
C LYS A 148 29.76 -8.04 19.61
N GLY A 149 30.79 -7.82 20.40
CA GLY A 149 30.71 -8.03 21.83
C GLY A 149 29.67 -7.12 22.51
N ASN A 150 29.53 -5.85 22.05
CA ASN A 150 28.53 -4.94 22.59
C ASN A 150 27.11 -5.37 22.24
N ILE A 151 26.87 -5.93 21.04
CA ILE A 151 25.57 -6.49 20.62
C ILE A 151 25.17 -7.65 21.54
N GLU A 152 26.10 -8.55 21.83
CA GLU A 152 25.87 -9.70 22.71
C GLU A 152 25.55 -9.23 24.14
N LYS A 153 26.34 -8.29 24.69
CA LYS A 153 26.11 -7.69 26.02
C LYS A 153 24.79 -6.92 26.11
N ALA A 154 24.35 -6.30 25.00
CA ALA A 154 23.10 -5.57 24.96
C ALA A 154 21.86 -6.48 24.90
N GLY A 155 22.01 -7.77 24.59
CA GLY A 155 20.91 -8.72 24.46
C GLY A 155 19.91 -8.37 23.37
N ILE A 156 20.38 -7.80 22.26
CA ILE A 156 19.55 -7.30 21.16
C ILE A 156 19.51 -8.23 19.93
N VAL A 157 20.16 -9.39 20.03
CA VAL A 157 20.02 -10.48 19.07
C VAL A 157 18.58 -11.02 19.17
N GLY A 158 17.96 -11.31 18.05
CA GLY A 158 16.54 -11.67 17.94
C GLY A 158 15.58 -10.46 17.98
N SER A 159 16.07 -9.21 18.08
CA SER A 159 15.21 -8.02 18.13
C SER A 159 15.66 -6.89 17.20
N ILE A 160 16.93 -6.49 17.25
CA ILE A 160 17.54 -5.48 16.37
C ILE A 160 18.51 -6.14 15.40
N VAL A 161 19.16 -7.21 15.84
CA VAL A 161 20.04 -8.04 15.02
C VAL A 161 19.40 -9.41 14.88
N ALA A 162 19.44 -10.00 13.69
CA ALA A 162 18.94 -11.35 13.44
C ALA A 162 19.71 -12.40 14.27
N ASP A 163 19.06 -13.53 14.60
CA ASP A 163 19.66 -14.60 15.40
C ASP A 163 20.90 -15.21 14.75
N ASP A 164 20.95 -15.21 13.42
CA ASP A 164 22.06 -15.71 12.61
C ASP A 164 23.07 -14.62 12.23
N TYR A 165 22.90 -13.40 12.74
CA TYR A 165 23.70 -12.23 12.40
C TYR A 165 23.70 -11.84 10.90
N SER A 166 22.74 -12.30 10.10
CA SER A 166 22.67 -11.94 8.67
C SER A 166 22.09 -10.55 8.42
N CYS A 167 21.28 -10.03 9.35
CA CYS A 167 20.55 -8.78 9.20
C CYS A 167 20.57 -7.91 10.46
N ALA A 168 20.43 -6.58 10.28
CA ALA A 168 20.09 -5.67 11.37
C ALA A 168 18.91 -4.76 10.96
N MET A 169 18.11 -4.40 11.97
CA MET A 169 16.86 -3.68 11.79
C MET A 169 16.98 -2.21 12.18
N VAL A 170 16.41 -1.35 11.35
CA VAL A 170 16.10 0.03 11.70
C VAL A 170 14.58 0.15 11.86
N LYS A 171 14.12 0.46 13.05
CA LYS A 171 12.72 0.69 13.38
C LYS A 171 12.43 2.18 13.43
N ALA A 172 11.36 2.63 12.82
CA ALA A 172 10.89 4.01 12.89
C ALA A 172 9.36 4.04 13.03
N SER A 173 8.84 5.05 13.72
CA SER A 173 7.40 5.32 13.77
C SER A 173 7.06 6.51 12.90
N LEU A 174 5.93 6.43 12.19
CA LEU A 174 5.41 7.52 11.39
C LEU A 174 4.46 8.39 12.22
N MET A 175 4.52 9.70 11.96
CA MET A 175 3.53 10.64 12.48
C MET A 175 2.24 10.54 11.67
N ASP A 176 1.09 10.84 12.30
CA ASP A 176 -0.20 10.89 11.59
C ASP A 176 -0.30 12.12 10.67
N PHE A 177 0.48 13.17 10.94
CA PHE A 177 0.49 14.43 10.22
C PHE A 177 1.91 14.84 9.83
N ASN A 178 2.05 15.49 8.68
CA ASN A 178 3.31 16.07 8.26
C ASN A 178 3.62 17.31 9.13
N PRO A 179 4.73 17.33 9.88
CA PRO A 179 5.04 18.43 10.78
C PRO A 179 5.31 19.77 10.07
N LYS A 180 5.57 19.75 8.76
CA LYS A 180 5.82 20.96 7.98
C LYS A 180 4.54 21.59 7.43
N THR A 181 3.56 20.78 7.02
CA THR A 181 2.33 21.26 6.36
C THR A 181 1.12 21.18 7.29
N GLY A 182 1.17 20.41 8.38
CA GLY A 182 0.02 20.14 9.25
C GLY A 182 -1.03 19.21 8.61
N GLU A 183 -0.80 18.77 7.38
CA GLU A 183 -1.71 17.89 6.66
C GLU A 183 -1.50 16.44 7.08
N LYS A 184 -2.52 15.61 6.85
CA LYS A 184 -2.42 14.17 7.07
C LYS A 184 -1.29 13.59 6.23
N LEU A 185 -0.50 12.69 6.81
CA LEU A 185 0.62 12.06 6.12
C LEU A 185 0.14 11.33 4.86
N ASP A 186 0.72 11.68 3.73
CA ASP A 186 0.50 10.98 2.47
C ASP A 186 1.31 9.68 2.45
N THR A 187 0.60 8.57 2.67
CA THR A 187 1.21 7.23 2.74
C THR A 187 1.80 6.76 1.42
N LEU A 188 1.24 7.20 0.29
CA LEU A 188 1.76 6.86 -1.05
C LEU A 188 3.08 7.57 -1.31
N ASN A 189 3.13 8.87 -1.01
CA ASN A 189 4.35 9.65 -1.14
C ASN A 189 5.44 9.14 -0.17
N MET A 190 5.05 8.77 1.06
CA MET A 190 5.96 8.16 2.03
C MET A 190 6.55 6.85 1.50
N ALA A 191 5.74 5.97 0.92
CA ALA A 191 6.20 4.72 0.34
C ALA A 191 7.20 4.96 -0.81
N ALA A 192 6.91 5.94 -1.68
CA ALA A 192 7.80 6.32 -2.78
C ALA A 192 9.13 6.90 -2.25
N GLN A 193 9.10 7.74 -1.22
CA GLN A 193 10.30 8.28 -0.58
C GLN A 193 11.15 7.17 0.05
N LEU A 194 10.54 6.22 0.75
CA LEU A 194 11.26 5.08 1.32
C LEU A 194 11.95 4.24 0.25
N GLU A 195 11.30 4.05 -0.90
CA GLU A 195 11.89 3.32 -2.03
C GLU A 195 13.06 4.08 -2.64
N GLN A 196 12.86 5.35 -2.97
CA GLN A 196 13.84 6.16 -3.73
C GLN A 196 15.00 6.68 -2.86
N GLU A 197 14.73 6.99 -1.59
CA GLU A 197 15.72 7.63 -0.73
C GLU A 197 16.35 6.69 0.30
N VAL A 198 15.75 5.50 0.53
CA VAL A 198 16.27 4.54 1.51
C VAL A 198 16.69 3.24 0.83
N ARG A 199 15.80 2.57 0.07
CA ARG A 199 16.19 1.29 -0.55
C ARG A 199 17.23 1.50 -1.66
N GLN A 200 16.87 2.21 -2.73
CA GLN A 200 17.70 2.30 -3.93
C GLN A 200 19.12 2.80 -3.69
N PRO A 201 19.40 3.81 -2.85
CA PRO A 201 20.75 4.31 -2.67
C PRO A 201 21.67 3.40 -1.85
N PHE A 202 21.12 2.57 -0.95
CA PHE A 202 21.87 1.77 0.02
C PHE A 202 21.80 0.26 -0.24
N GLU A 203 20.96 -0.19 -1.16
CA GLU A 203 20.96 -1.55 -1.67
C GLU A 203 22.16 -1.72 -2.62
N LYS A 204 23.00 -2.72 -2.36
CA LYS A 204 24.22 -3.05 -3.13
C LYS A 204 24.15 -4.54 -3.46
N ASP A 205 25.06 -5.03 -4.31
CA ASP A 205 25.07 -6.44 -4.80
C ASP A 205 24.96 -7.47 -3.66
N ASN A 206 25.65 -7.23 -2.55
CA ASN A 206 25.65 -8.11 -1.38
C ASN A 206 24.78 -7.61 -0.21
N ILE A 207 24.18 -6.43 -0.31
CA ILE A 207 23.32 -5.84 0.71
C ILE A 207 21.91 -5.68 0.17
N SER A 208 20.95 -6.38 0.79
CA SER A 208 19.52 -6.25 0.50
C SER A 208 18.80 -5.45 1.57
N ILE A 209 17.81 -4.65 1.15
CA ILE A 209 17.03 -3.81 2.04
C ILE A 209 15.56 -4.18 1.92
N HIS A 210 14.97 -4.66 3.02
CA HIS A 210 13.58 -5.06 3.10
C HIS A 210 12.82 -4.06 3.98
N ILE A 211 11.81 -3.41 3.40
CA ILE A 211 11.00 -2.40 4.09
C ILE A 211 9.63 -3.00 4.39
N ILE A 212 9.28 -3.07 5.67
CA ILE A 212 8.02 -3.59 6.17
C ILE A 212 7.29 -2.47 6.91
N GLY A 213 6.02 -2.29 6.63
CA GLY A 213 5.19 -1.30 7.31
C GLY A 213 3.93 -1.01 6.53
N PHE A 214 2.94 -0.46 7.24
CA PHE A 214 1.65 -0.21 6.63
C PHE A 214 1.74 0.76 5.44
N SER A 215 2.51 1.85 5.57
CA SER A 215 2.68 2.83 4.48
C SER A 215 3.36 2.22 3.25
N LYS A 216 4.34 1.32 3.44
CA LYS A 216 4.99 0.62 2.33
C LYS A 216 4.02 -0.34 1.65
N MET A 217 3.27 -1.12 2.44
CA MET A 217 2.22 -2.03 1.91
C MET A 217 1.19 -1.26 1.07
N VAL A 218 0.75 -0.09 1.53
CA VAL A 218 -0.17 0.78 0.76
C VAL A 218 0.43 1.21 -0.57
N GLY A 219 1.71 1.56 -0.57
CA GLY A 219 2.44 1.94 -1.79
C GLY A 219 2.54 0.78 -2.78
N ASP A 220 2.93 -0.40 -2.31
CA ASP A 220 3.08 -1.61 -3.14
C ASP A 220 1.73 -2.05 -3.74
N VAL A 221 0.65 -1.97 -2.95
CA VAL A 221 -0.71 -2.23 -3.43
C VAL A 221 -1.12 -1.21 -4.48
N ALA A 222 -0.80 0.07 -4.29
CA ALA A 222 -1.12 1.11 -5.27
C ALA A 222 -0.33 0.94 -6.58
N GLU A 223 0.91 0.48 -6.50
CA GLU A 223 1.72 0.15 -7.67
C GLU A 223 1.17 -1.10 -8.38
N GLY A 224 0.84 -2.14 -7.62
CA GLY A 224 0.15 -3.31 -8.15
C GLY A 224 -1.18 -2.98 -8.83
N ALA A 225 -1.93 -1.99 -8.31
CA ALA A 225 -3.16 -1.52 -8.89
C ALA A 225 -2.99 -0.97 -10.33
N LYS A 226 -1.86 -0.32 -10.61
CA LYS A 226 -1.54 0.12 -11.99
C LYS A 226 -1.41 -1.07 -12.94
N GLY A 227 -0.78 -2.15 -12.48
CA GLY A 227 -0.69 -3.41 -13.24
C GLY A 227 -2.06 -4.03 -13.51
N VAL A 228 -2.98 -3.96 -12.54
CA VAL A 228 -4.35 -4.48 -12.68
C VAL A 228 -5.11 -3.81 -13.82
N VAL A 229 -4.93 -2.51 -14.06
CA VAL A 229 -5.55 -1.80 -15.20
C VAL A 229 -5.08 -2.37 -16.54
N VAL A 230 -3.78 -2.68 -16.66
CA VAL A 230 -3.21 -3.29 -17.87
C VAL A 230 -3.78 -4.69 -18.08
N PHE A 231 -3.83 -5.51 -17.03
CA PHE A 231 -4.46 -6.84 -17.11
C PHE A 231 -5.95 -6.76 -17.47
N PHE A 232 -6.66 -5.75 -16.99
CA PHE A 232 -8.05 -5.53 -17.34
C PHE A 232 -8.21 -5.22 -18.83
N ALA A 233 -7.36 -4.35 -19.40
CA ALA A 233 -7.36 -4.07 -20.83
C ALA A 233 -7.08 -5.33 -21.66
N ILE A 234 -6.13 -6.17 -21.25
CA ILE A 234 -5.83 -7.45 -21.89
C ILE A 234 -7.06 -8.39 -21.81
N ALA A 235 -7.70 -8.48 -20.66
CA ALA A 235 -8.90 -9.30 -20.48
C ALA A 235 -10.05 -8.85 -21.38
N ILE A 236 -10.26 -7.54 -21.53
CA ILE A 236 -11.25 -6.98 -22.49
C ILE A 236 -10.91 -7.39 -23.92
N ALA A 237 -9.63 -7.29 -24.32
CA ALA A 237 -9.20 -7.65 -25.67
C ALA A 237 -9.43 -9.15 -25.96
N ILE A 238 -9.04 -10.04 -25.04
CA ILE A 238 -9.27 -11.48 -25.17
C ILE A 238 -10.77 -11.78 -25.25
N THR A 239 -11.58 -11.17 -24.37
CA THR A 239 -13.03 -11.33 -24.38
C THR A 239 -13.64 -10.86 -25.70
N ALA A 240 -13.18 -9.72 -26.24
CA ALA A 240 -13.64 -9.22 -27.53
C ALA A 240 -13.37 -10.20 -28.68
N VAL A 241 -12.16 -10.78 -28.70
CA VAL A 241 -11.79 -11.79 -29.69
C VAL A 241 -12.67 -13.04 -29.57
N MET A 242 -12.86 -13.57 -28.34
CA MET A 242 -13.69 -14.74 -28.11
C MET A 242 -15.16 -14.50 -28.50
N VAL A 243 -15.74 -13.36 -28.12
CA VAL A 243 -17.13 -13.00 -28.48
C VAL A 243 -17.27 -12.79 -29.97
N PHE A 244 -16.25 -12.22 -30.63
CA PHE A 244 -16.25 -12.07 -32.09
C PHE A 244 -16.31 -13.43 -32.82
N PHE A 245 -15.48 -14.39 -32.39
CA PHE A 245 -15.52 -15.74 -32.96
C PHE A 245 -16.84 -16.47 -32.69
N PHE A 246 -17.49 -16.17 -31.56
CA PHE A 246 -18.79 -16.73 -31.23
C PHE A 246 -19.94 -16.11 -32.06
N CYS A 247 -20.00 -14.77 -32.18
CA CYS A 247 -21.09 -14.04 -32.82
C CYS A 247 -20.89 -13.85 -34.32
N HIS A 248 -19.67 -13.96 -34.86
CA HIS A 248 -19.28 -13.68 -36.23
C HIS A 248 -19.75 -12.29 -36.74
N SER A 249 -19.96 -11.33 -35.84
CA SER A 249 -20.45 -9.98 -36.16
C SER A 249 -19.81 -8.95 -35.22
N ILE A 250 -19.24 -7.89 -35.83
CA ILE A 250 -18.59 -6.80 -35.07
C ILE A 250 -19.62 -6.06 -34.18
N SER A 251 -20.81 -5.78 -34.70
CA SER A 251 -21.84 -5.06 -33.95
C SER A 251 -22.34 -5.85 -32.76
N LEU A 252 -22.53 -7.17 -32.91
CA LEU A 252 -22.94 -8.06 -31.83
C LEU A 252 -21.82 -8.30 -30.81
N THR A 253 -20.57 -8.09 -31.19
CA THR A 253 -19.42 -8.15 -30.29
C THR A 253 -19.25 -6.86 -29.48
N LEU A 254 -19.34 -5.70 -30.17
CA LEU A 254 -19.11 -4.41 -29.52
C LEU A 254 -20.21 -4.03 -28.52
N LEU A 255 -21.47 -4.38 -28.80
CA LEU A 255 -22.59 -3.99 -27.97
C LEU A 255 -22.49 -4.52 -26.52
N PRO A 256 -22.30 -5.84 -26.27
CA PRO A 256 -22.15 -6.36 -24.91
C PRO A 256 -20.94 -5.78 -24.18
N ILE A 257 -19.83 -5.61 -24.89
CA ILE A 257 -18.59 -5.06 -24.32
C ILE A 257 -18.79 -3.61 -23.90
N ALA A 258 -19.39 -2.78 -24.78
CA ALA A 258 -19.67 -1.38 -24.49
C ALA A 258 -20.63 -1.23 -23.29
N CYS A 259 -21.72 -2.02 -23.26
CA CYS A 259 -22.66 -2.00 -22.13
C CYS A 259 -21.97 -2.42 -20.81
N SER A 260 -21.13 -3.45 -20.85
CA SER A 260 -20.40 -3.91 -19.66
C SER A 260 -19.37 -2.89 -19.18
N LEU A 261 -18.68 -2.19 -20.11
CA LEU A 261 -17.78 -1.09 -19.76
C LEU A 261 -18.52 0.10 -19.15
N VAL A 262 -19.70 0.46 -19.66
CA VAL A 262 -20.55 1.49 -19.07
C VAL A 262 -20.96 1.09 -17.64
N ALA A 263 -21.31 -0.18 -17.42
CA ALA A 263 -21.62 -0.67 -16.07
C ALA A 263 -20.44 -0.55 -15.11
N VAL A 264 -19.21 -0.86 -15.55
CA VAL A 264 -17.98 -0.64 -14.77
C VAL A 264 -17.78 0.84 -14.46
N VAL A 265 -17.96 1.73 -15.44
CA VAL A 265 -17.86 3.19 -15.24
C VAL A 265 -18.89 3.67 -14.20
N TRP A 266 -20.12 3.19 -14.28
CA TRP A 266 -21.18 3.54 -13.33
C TRP A 266 -20.84 3.05 -11.92
N GLN A 267 -20.33 1.83 -11.79
CA GLN A 267 -19.87 1.28 -10.52
C GLN A 267 -18.78 2.16 -9.89
N MET A 268 -17.73 2.46 -10.66
CA MET A 268 -16.60 3.25 -10.17
C MET A 268 -17.00 4.69 -9.84
N GLY A 269 -17.80 5.32 -10.72
CA GLY A 269 -18.31 6.67 -10.51
C GLY A 269 -19.22 6.76 -9.29
N MET A 270 -20.06 5.77 -9.06
CA MET A 270 -20.94 5.72 -7.91
C MET A 270 -20.17 5.55 -6.59
N LEU A 271 -19.15 4.67 -6.56
CA LEU A 271 -18.24 4.53 -5.43
C LEU A 271 -17.57 5.86 -5.07
N SER A 272 -17.03 6.56 -6.08
CA SER A 272 -16.39 7.86 -5.89
C SER A 272 -17.38 8.92 -5.37
N THR A 273 -18.59 8.97 -5.93
CA THR A 273 -19.65 9.92 -5.51
C THR A 273 -20.09 9.70 -4.06
N LEU A 274 -20.12 8.44 -3.61
CA LEU A 274 -20.44 8.08 -2.22
C LEU A 274 -19.27 8.28 -1.25
N GLY A 275 -18.11 8.77 -1.75
CA GLY A 275 -16.93 9.02 -0.93
C GLY A 275 -16.11 7.77 -0.60
N PHE A 276 -16.39 6.65 -1.27
CA PHE A 276 -15.58 5.45 -1.15
C PHE A 276 -14.38 5.49 -2.11
N GLY A 277 -13.24 4.94 -1.66
CA GLY A 277 -12.08 4.69 -2.52
C GLY A 277 -11.98 3.21 -2.91
N LEU A 278 -11.06 2.90 -3.81
CA LEU A 278 -10.66 1.52 -4.08
C LEU A 278 -9.69 1.05 -3.01
N ASP A 279 -9.98 -0.06 -2.40
CA ASP A 279 -9.08 -0.81 -1.53
C ASP A 279 -8.55 -2.07 -2.27
N PRO A 280 -7.54 -2.77 -1.72
CA PRO A 280 -6.97 -3.95 -2.35
C PRO A 280 -7.95 -5.06 -2.67
N MET A 281 -9.04 -5.19 -1.89
CA MET A 281 -10.05 -6.21 -2.10
C MET A 281 -11.05 -5.78 -3.18
N SER A 282 -11.43 -4.50 -3.20
CA SER A 282 -12.42 -3.97 -4.15
C SER A 282 -11.88 -3.74 -5.56
N ILE A 283 -10.55 -3.77 -5.75
CA ILE A 283 -9.91 -3.54 -7.06
C ILE A 283 -10.28 -4.61 -8.11
N LEU A 284 -10.68 -5.80 -7.67
CA LEU A 284 -11.11 -6.90 -8.55
C LEU A 284 -12.60 -6.81 -8.95
N VAL A 285 -13.40 -5.98 -8.26
CA VAL A 285 -14.84 -5.89 -8.51
C VAL A 285 -15.18 -5.40 -9.93
N PRO A 286 -14.45 -4.44 -10.54
CA PRO A 286 -14.64 -4.07 -11.95
C PRO A 286 -14.55 -5.24 -12.94
N PHE A 287 -13.61 -6.18 -12.71
CA PHE A 287 -13.50 -7.39 -13.55
C PHE A 287 -14.74 -8.26 -13.43
N LEU A 288 -15.24 -8.43 -12.21
CA LEU A 288 -16.44 -9.23 -11.96
C LEU A 288 -17.66 -8.62 -12.66
N VAL A 289 -17.85 -7.30 -12.53
CA VAL A 289 -18.96 -6.58 -13.18
C VAL A 289 -18.87 -6.68 -14.71
N PHE A 290 -17.67 -6.52 -15.27
CA PHE A 290 -17.43 -6.68 -16.69
C PHE A 290 -17.75 -8.10 -17.18
N ALA A 291 -17.22 -9.11 -16.51
CA ALA A 291 -17.41 -10.51 -16.88
C ALA A 291 -18.89 -10.94 -16.81
N ILE A 292 -19.60 -10.56 -15.75
CA ILE A 292 -21.03 -10.83 -15.58
C ILE A 292 -21.84 -10.10 -16.66
N GLY A 293 -21.51 -8.84 -16.93
CA GLY A 293 -22.18 -8.03 -17.95
C GLY A 293 -22.10 -8.67 -19.33
N VAL A 294 -20.90 -9.04 -19.78
CA VAL A 294 -20.70 -9.71 -21.08
C VAL A 294 -21.43 -11.05 -21.14
N SER A 295 -21.28 -11.88 -20.09
CA SER A 295 -21.92 -13.19 -20.03
C SER A 295 -23.45 -13.10 -20.11
N HIS A 296 -24.05 -12.17 -19.40
CA HIS A 296 -25.51 -11.99 -19.39
C HIS A 296 -26.06 -11.56 -20.76
N HIS A 297 -25.38 -10.67 -21.46
CA HIS A 297 -25.78 -10.26 -22.82
C HIS A 297 -25.64 -11.39 -23.83
N LEU A 298 -24.61 -12.23 -23.74
CA LEU A 298 -24.45 -13.39 -24.62
C LEU A 298 -25.55 -14.43 -24.42
N LEU A 299 -25.95 -14.69 -23.17
CA LEU A 299 -27.08 -15.58 -22.89
C LEU A 299 -28.40 -15.05 -23.50
N TRP A 300 -28.64 -13.74 -23.42
CA TRP A 300 -29.82 -13.12 -23.99
C TRP A 300 -29.82 -13.19 -25.56
N LEU A 301 -28.66 -12.96 -26.20
CA LEU A 301 -28.50 -13.09 -27.64
C LEU A 301 -28.71 -14.52 -28.15
N HIS A 302 -28.37 -15.53 -27.34
CA HIS A 302 -28.57 -16.94 -27.72
C HIS A 302 -30.01 -17.41 -27.53
N SER A 303 -30.82 -16.73 -26.72
CA SER A 303 -32.21 -17.09 -26.42
C SER A 303 -33.20 -16.48 -27.42
N HIS A 304 -32.76 -15.59 -28.31
CA HIS A 304 -33.55 -14.91 -29.35
C HIS A 304 -32.95 -15.10 -30.73
#